data_29e99998b260c91d9fdc3fd808374890
#
_entry.id   29e99998b260c91d9fdc3fd808374890
#
_cell.length_a   1.000
_cell.length_b   1.000
_cell.length_c   1.000
_cell.angle_alpha   90.00
_cell.angle_beta   90.00
_cell.angle_gamma   90.00
#
_symmetry.space_group_name_H-M   'P 1'
#
loop_
_entity.id
_entity.type
_entity.pdbx_description
1 polymer ?
#
loop_
_entity_poly.entity_id
_entity_poly.type
_entity_poly.pdbx_seq_one_letter_code
_entity_poly.pdbx_strand_id
1 'polypeptide(L)'
;MLKACIFDLDGTLCNTLESMASVANGVLSEFGLKTLPTDNFRFYAGDGASVMIERCLKDAGDPELLKYEKAEKLYRERFNEDPLRGIEIYPGMTDTLKALKDKGVKIGVCSNKPGKAAEKVISAFFGDLFDGVIGQRADIRRKPAPDMPLILARQFGVQPEECLYIGDSCTDMQTGQAAGMTTVGAVWGFRGRKELQESGADHLAERPEDILQIFEGKIRIVFSDLDGTILRDGAQAVPEELFPLIRGLREKGILFAAASGRQYANMRRMLEPVADDIIFVCENGAMAVRKGEVLYQEAFPADLCRDIYRAAMEKDETEFLYSGPQHHFIFPKAQGIVTMMRDVVKNDFLCADSLDDVPEECVKSAVFEPGGASDENLKYWQDRFGDRCEVATSGNQWIDFIPFGINKGLGVQRICERFGVAPAMCMAFGDELNDVDMLLKAGYGIAMRHARSRVRDRALYEADSVEEVLERLISSEGYLSREVLSCIQKKR
;
A
#
# COMPACT_ATOMS: atom_id res chain seq x y z
N MET A 1 25.20 -2.80 -0.56
CA MET A 1 24.40 -3.76 0.25
C MET A 1 24.16 -3.11 1.59
N LEU A 2 22.92 -3.15 2.09
CA LEU A 2 22.54 -2.57 3.39
C LEU A 2 23.24 -3.30 4.55
N LYS A 3 23.60 -2.56 5.58
CA LYS A 3 24.37 -3.08 6.75
C LYS A 3 23.82 -2.60 8.09
N ALA A 4 23.01 -1.54 8.10
CA ALA A 4 22.44 -0.97 9.33
C ALA A 4 21.00 -0.52 9.15
N CYS A 5 20.26 -0.55 10.27
CA CYS A 5 18.92 0.02 10.42
C CYS A 5 18.92 1.03 11.58
N ILE A 6 18.49 2.25 11.31
CA ILE A 6 18.38 3.32 12.31
C ILE A 6 16.91 3.67 12.45
N PHE A 7 16.37 3.54 13.65
CA PHE A 7 14.96 3.70 13.96
C PHE A 7 14.69 4.99 14.73
N ASP A 8 13.57 5.65 14.44
CA ASP A 8 12.96 6.51 15.44
C ASP A 8 12.36 5.69 16.59
N LEU A 9 12.01 6.34 17.68
CA LEU A 9 11.47 5.71 18.87
C LEU A 9 9.94 5.86 18.98
N ASP A 10 9.47 7.11 19.10
CA ASP A 10 8.08 7.43 19.39
C ASP A 10 7.22 7.35 18.12
N GLY A 11 6.30 6.39 18.03
CA GLY A 11 5.51 6.12 16.84
C GLY A 11 6.13 5.09 15.89
N THR A 12 7.39 4.73 16.09
CA THR A 12 8.10 3.76 15.25
C THR A 12 8.39 2.45 15.98
N LEU A 13 9.17 2.48 17.06
CA LEU A 13 9.45 1.32 17.90
C LEU A 13 8.34 1.08 18.93
N CYS A 14 7.82 2.16 19.50
CA CYS A 14 6.81 2.15 20.54
C CYS A 14 5.66 3.11 20.26
N ASN A 15 4.45 2.70 20.64
CA ASN A 15 3.33 3.61 20.81
C ASN A 15 3.48 4.33 22.15
N THR A 16 3.71 5.63 22.12
CA THR A 16 3.94 6.49 23.29
C THR A 16 2.89 7.57 23.45
N LEU A 17 1.78 7.50 22.69
CA LEU A 17 0.72 8.53 22.72
C LEU A 17 0.10 8.67 24.11
N GLU A 18 -0.24 7.56 24.77
CA GLU A 18 -0.83 7.57 26.11
C GLU A 18 0.14 8.15 27.14
N SER A 19 1.42 7.81 27.03
CA SER A 19 2.49 8.37 27.88
C SER A 19 2.52 9.91 27.79
N MET A 20 2.57 10.42 26.57
CA MET A 20 2.64 11.87 26.34
C MET A 20 1.34 12.58 26.75
N ALA A 21 0.19 12.00 26.38
CA ALA A 21 -1.12 12.58 26.64
C ALA A 21 -1.43 12.65 28.14
N SER A 22 -1.14 11.58 28.90
CA SER A 22 -1.45 11.57 30.33
C SER A 22 -0.65 12.60 31.10
N VAL A 23 0.63 12.79 30.79
CA VAL A 23 1.49 13.80 31.44
C VAL A 23 1.07 15.21 31.02
N ALA A 24 0.87 15.45 29.73
CA ALA A 24 0.49 16.77 29.22
C ALA A 24 -0.89 17.18 29.74
N ASN A 25 -1.89 16.30 29.73
CA ASN A 25 -3.22 16.58 30.27
C ASN A 25 -3.19 16.84 31.78
N GLY A 26 -2.33 16.15 32.54
CA GLY A 26 -2.09 16.45 33.94
C GLY A 26 -1.55 17.87 34.16
N VAL A 27 -0.64 18.33 33.29
CA VAL A 27 -0.13 19.70 33.30
C VAL A 27 -1.21 20.72 32.91
N LEU A 28 -1.96 20.47 31.83
CA LEU A 28 -3.04 21.34 31.38
C LEU A 28 -4.09 21.55 32.49
N SER A 29 -4.50 20.46 33.16
CA SER A 29 -5.47 20.49 34.25
C SER A 29 -4.99 21.36 35.42
N GLU A 30 -3.70 21.31 35.79
CA GLU A 30 -3.13 22.13 36.87
C GLU A 30 -3.17 23.63 36.53
N PHE A 31 -3.07 23.97 35.24
CA PHE A 31 -3.22 25.36 34.79
C PHE A 31 -4.68 25.79 34.52
N GLY A 32 -5.65 24.93 34.85
CA GLY A 32 -7.08 25.19 34.61
C GLY A 32 -7.46 25.20 33.13
N LEU A 33 -6.69 24.55 32.27
CA LEU A 33 -6.96 24.42 30.84
C LEU A 33 -7.72 23.12 30.56
N LYS A 34 -8.39 23.03 29.40
CA LYS A 34 -9.10 21.79 29.02
C LYS A 34 -8.09 20.70 28.70
N THR A 35 -8.44 19.46 29.03
CA THR A 35 -7.70 18.29 28.58
C THR A 35 -7.98 18.00 27.11
N LEU A 36 -7.02 17.35 26.44
CA LEU A 36 -7.05 17.04 25.01
C LEU A 36 -7.20 15.53 24.80
N PRO A 37 -7.93 15.07 23.77
CA PRO A 37 -8.02 13.66 23.43
C PRO A 37 -6.63 13.07 23.14
N THR A 38 -6.37 11.85 23.62
CA THR A 38 -5.08 11.16 23.39
C THR A 38 -4.71 11.08 21.91
N ASP A 39 -5.69 10.84 21.04
CA ASP A 39 -5.46 10.72 19.59
C ASP A 39 -4.93 12.00 18.93
N ASN A 40 -5.21 13.17 19.50
CA ASN A 40 -4.67 14.44 19.00
C ASN A 40 -3.15 14.52 19.15
N PHE A 41 -2.59 13.80 20.12
CA PHE A 41 -1.15 13.82 20.39
C PHE A 41 -0.31 13.25 19.24
N ARG A 42 -0.92 12.46 18.34
CA ARG A 42 -0.26 12.05 17.10
C ARG A 42 0.19 13.22 16.23
N PHE A 43 -0.52 14.36 16.28
CA PHE A 43 -0.19 15.58 15.53
C PHE A 43 0.66 16.57 16.32
N TYR A 44 0.71 16.43 17.63
CA TYR A 44 1.54 17.31 18.47
C TYR A 44 2.97 16.77 18.60
N ALA A 45 3.15 15.45 18.61
CA ALA A 45 4.43 14.76 18.75
C ALA A 45 5.31 14.82 17.48
N GLY A 46 6.59 14.41 17.61
CA GLY A 46 7.58 14.31 16.52
C GLY A 46 8.66 15.38 16.55
N ASP A 47 8.29 16.62 16.90
CA ASP A 47 9.21 17.79 16.88
C ASP A 47 9.83 18.10 18.25
N GLY A 48 9.71 17.18 19.20
CA GLY A 48 10.21 17.32 20.59
C GLY A 48 9.21 17.95 21.56
N ALA A 49 9.49 17.78 22.86
CA ALA A 49 8.57 18.13 23.95
C ALA A 49 8.15 19.61 23.98
N SER A 50 9.06 20.52 23.68
CA SER A 50 8.77 21.96 23.68
C SER A 50 7.70 22.34 22.65
N VAL A 51 7.83 21.84 21.41
CA VAL A 51 6.85 22.08 20.33
C VAL A 51 5.53 21.38 20.62
N MET A 52 5.58 20.17 21.20
CA MET A 52 4.38 19.44 21.60
C MET A 52 3.58 20.26 22.64
N ILE A 53 4.22 20.75 23.69
CA ILE A 53 3.55 21.56 24.75
C ILE A 53 3.00 22.87 24.19
N GLU A 54 3.71 23.53 23.28
CA GLU A 54 3.21 24.70 22.58
C GLU A 54 1.89 24.42 21.85
N ARG A 55 1.85 23.34 21.06
CA ARG A 55 0.64 22.91 20.33
C ARG A 55 -0.50 22.56 21.30
N CYS A 56 -0.19 21.84 22.37
CA CYS A 56 -1.18 21.47 23.40
C CYS A 56 -1.78 22.72 24.07
N LEU A 57 -0.97 23.72 24.45
CA LEU A 57 -1.45 24.95 25.08
C LEU A 57 -2.39 25.76 24.19
N LYS A 58 -2.03 25.90 22.89
CA LYS A 58 -2.86 26.59 21.90
C LYS A 58 -4.24 25.94 21.80
N ASP A 59 -4.29 24.63 21.68
CA ASP A 59 -5.55 23.87 21.53
C ASP A 59 -6.33 23.77 22.85
N ALA A 60 -5.63 23.84 23.98
CA ALA A 60 -6.25 23.76 25.32
C ALA A 60 -6.83 25.11 25.80
N GLY A 61 -6.61 26.21 25.09
CA GLY A 61 -7.17 27.51 25.40
C GLY A 61 -6.16 28.59 25.88
N ASP A 62 -4.88 28.41 25.59
CA ASP A 62 -3.80 29.39 25.80
C ASP A 62 -3.07 29.71 24.47
N PRO A 63 -3.75 30.33 23.48
CA PRO A 63 -3.18 30.60 22.16
C PRO A 63 -2.01 31.60 22.22
N GLU A 64 -1.99 32.50 23.22
CA GLU A 64 -0.93 33.47 23.44
C GLU A 64 0.28 32.91 24.21
N LEU A 65 0.22 31.61 24.58
CA LEU A 65 1.30 30.89 25.27
C LEU A 65 1.75 31.52 26.60
N LEU A 66 0.83 32.14 27.32
CA LEU A 66 1.12 32.81 28.59
C LEU A 66 1.62 31.85 29.68
N LYS A 67 1.28 30.57 29.56
CA LYS A 67 1.67 29.53 30.52
C LYS A 67 2.86 28.66 30.05
N TYR A 68 3.42 28.95 28.85
CA TYR A 68 4.35 28.05 28.17
C TYR A 68 5.57 27.65 29.00
N GLU A 69 6.33 28.62 29.52
CA GLU A 69 7.57 28.31 30.24
C GLU A 69 7.34 27.41 31.48
N LYS A 70 6.24 27.68 32.21
CA LYS A 70 5.89 26.90 33.40
C LYS A 70 5.36 25.52 33.03
N ALA A 71 4.52 25.43 31.99
CA ALA A 71 3.94 24.20 31.55
C ALA A 71 5.01 23.27 30.93
N GLU A 72 5.91 23.79 30.13
CA GLU A 72 7.01 23.05 29.51
C GLU A 72 7.98 22.47 30.56
N LYS A 73 8.33 23.30 31.56
CA LYS A 73 9.17 22.87 32.68
C LYS A 73 8.50 21.74 33.46
N LEU A 74 7.24 21.96 33.87
CA LEU A 74 6.47 20.98 34.65
C LEU A 74 6.27 19.65 33.88
N TYR A 75 6.00 19.74 32.57
CA TYR A 75 5.91 18.57 31.72
C TYR A 75 7.22 17.75 31.72
N ARG A 76 8.37 18.41 31.56
CA ARG A 76 9.68 17.75 31.59
C ARG A 76 9.97 17.10 32.93
N GLU A 77 9.67 17.80 34.02
CA GLU A 77 9.85 17.26 35.37
C GLU A 77 9.04 15.96 35.55
N ARG A 78 7.74 16.00 35.28
CA ARG A 78 6.84 14.84 35.42
C ARG A 78 7.16 13.70 34.46
N PHE A 79 7.47 14.05 33.23
CA PHE A 79 7.85 13.03 32.23
C PHE A 79 9.14 12.29 32.61
N ASN A 80 10.09 12.99 33.23
CA ASN A 80 11.35 12.38 33.69
C ASN A 80 11.20 11.53 34.96
N GLU A 81 10.16 11.75 35.76
CA GLU A 81 9.87 10.92 36.94
C GLU A 81 9.51 9.51 36.53
N ASP A 82 8.64 9.34 35.55
CA ASP A 82 8.22 8.03 35.04
C ASP A 82 8.15 8.00 33.50
N PRO A 83 9.30 7.92 32.82
CA PRO A 83 9.37 7.95 31.36
C PRO A 83 8.90 6.66 30.68
N LEU A 84 8.57 5.62 31.46
CA LEU A 84 8.13 4.30 30.96
C LEU A 84 6.61 4.14 31.00
N ARG A 85 5.89 5.04 31.64
CA ARG A 85 4.44 4.94 31.83
C ARG A 85 3.70 4.98 30.49
N GLY A 86 2.78 4.01 30.30
CA GLY A 86 1.88 4.01 29.13
C GLY A 86 2.59 3.81 27.79
N ILE A 87 3.77 3.17 27.77
CA ILE A 87 4.50 2.82 26.57
C ILE A 87 4.17 1.37 26.19
N GLU A 88 3.85 1.16 24.93
CA GLU A 88 3.60 -0.15 24.35
C GLU A 88 4.50 -0.38 23.14
N ILE A 89 5.15 -1.55 23.07
CA ILE A 89 5.92 -1.95 21.89
C ILE A 89 4.93 -2.30 20.76
N TYR A 90 5.20 -1.85 19.53
CA TYR A 90 4.39 -2.29 18.39
C TYR A 90 4.52 -3.80 18.17
N PRO A 91 3.39 -4.51 17.92
CA PRO A 91 3.39 -5.95 17.67
C PRO A 91 4.38 -6.34 16.55
N GLY A 92 5.16 -7.40 16.76
CA GLY A 92 6.17 -7.86 15.79
C GLY A 92 7.52 -7.13 15.84
N MET A 93 7.62 -5.96 16.49
CA MET A 93 8.85 -5.15 16.49
C MET A 93 10.03 -5.87 17.14
N THR A 94 9.83 -6.45 18.30
CA THR A 94 10.92 -7.16 19.02
C THR A 94 11.47 -8.32 18.20
N ASP A 95 10.61 -9.08 17.53
CA ASP A 95 11.03 -10.23 16.72
C ASP A 95 11.76 -9.75 15.45
N THR A 96 11.30 -8.65 14.85
CA THR A 96 11.97 -8.01 13.72
C THR A 96 13.39 -7.56 14.09
N LEU A 97 13.55 -6.89 15.24
CA LEU A 97 14.87 -6.44 15.71
C LEU A 97 15.82 -7.63 15.97
N LYS A 98 15.32 -8.71 16.60
CA LYS A 98 16.11 -9.94 16.80
C LYS A 98 16.55 -10.54 15.47
N ALA A 99 15.63 -10.67 14.50
CA ALA A 99 15.94 -11.23 13.20
C ALA A 99 16.96 -10.39 12.42
N LEU A 100 16.93 -9.05 12.53
CA LEU A 100 17.96 -8.16 11.98
C LEU A 100 19.32 -8.42 12.66
N LYS A 101 19.32 -8.53 13.99
CA LYS A 101 20.55 -8.80 14.78
C LYS A 101 21.17 -10.15 14.42
N ASP A 102 20.37 -11.19 14.26
CA ASP A 102 20.80 -12.54 13.86
C ASP A 102 21.45 -12.55 12.47
N LYS A 103 21.06 -11.61 11.60
CA LYS A 103 21.69 -11.37 10.29
C LYS A 103 22.97 -10.51 10.37
N GLY A 104 23.38 -10.08 11.55
CA GLY A 104 24.55 -9.23 11.76
C GLY A 104 24.34 -7.76 11.41
N VAL A 105 23.07 -7.31 11.29
CA VAL A 105 22.73 -5.92 11.00
C VAL A 105 22.99 -5.04 12.21
N LYS A 106 23.61 -3.89 12.02
CA LYS A 106 23.77 -2.88 13.07
C LYS A 106 22.47 -2.14 13.28
N ILE A 107 22.04 -2.00 14.53
CA ILE A 107 20.75 -1.42 14.88
C ILE A 107 20.94 -0.21 15.78
N GLY A 108 20.40 0.94 15.37
CA GLY A 108 20.49 2.20 16.12
C GLY A 108 19.15 2.87 16.35
N VAL A 109 19.11 3.74 17.36
CA VAL A 109 17.97 4.61 17.66
C VAL A 109 18.36 6.07 17.52
N CYS A 110 17.54 6.85 16.82
CA CYS A 110 17.68 8.28 16.62
C CYS A 110 16.36 9.00 16.95
N SER A 111 16.27 9.71 18.09
CA SER A 111 15.01 10.30 18.53
C SER A 111 15.14 11.74 19.01
N ASN A 112 14.10 12.56 18.77
CA ASN A 112 13.94 13.89 19.38
C ASN A 112 13.51 13.84 20.87
N LYS A 113 13.31 12.64 21.42
CA LYS A 113 13.14 12.42 22.85
C LYS A 113 14.45 12.73 23.58
N PRO A 114 14.45 13.34 24.81
CA PRO A 114 15.65 13.58 25.58
C PRO A 114 16.50 12.29 25.75
N GLY A 115 17.82 12.40 25.57
CA GLY A 115 18.73 11.24 25.49
C GLY A 115 18.58 10.25 26.64
N LYS A 116 18.61 10.74 27.90
CA LYS A 116 18.41 9.90 29.08
C LYS A 116 17.06 9.15 29.11
N ALA A 117 15.99 9.80 28.60
CA ALA A 117 14.67 9.16 28.53
C ALA A 117 14.64 8.11 27.42
N ALA A 118 15.23 8.39 26.26
CA ALA A 118 15.36 7.41 25.18
C ALA A 118 16.15 6.17 25.61
N GLU A 119 17.30 6.36 26.25
CA GLU A 119 18.14 5.27 26.80
C GLU A 119 17.38 4.41 27.81
N LYS A 120 16.61 5.03 28.74
CA LYS A 120 15.77 4.30 29.70
C LYS A 120 14.71 3.44 29.02
N VAL A 121 14.00 3.98 28.03
CA VAL A 121 12.97 3.25 27.28
C VAL A 121 13.61 2.06 26.55
N ILE A 122 14.69 2.28 25.82
CA ILE A 122 15.37 1.22 25.07
C ILE A 122 15.88 0.13 26.02
N SER A 123 16.55 0.50 27.10
CA SER A 123 17.04 -0.49 28.07
C SER A 123 15.91 -1.30 28.71
N ALA A 124 14.79 -0.65 29.05
CA ALA A 124 13.67 -1.31 29.73
C ALA A 124 12.89 -2.28 28.81
N PHE A 125 12.66 -1.91 27.55
CA PHE A 125 11.79 -2.67 26.65
C PHE A 125 12.54 -3.56 25.67
N PHE A 126 13.79 -3.25 25.33
CA PHE A 126 14.56 -3.94 24.29
C PHE A 126 15.91 -4.49 24.77
N GLY A 127 16.33 -4.19 26.00
CA GLY A 127 17.60 -4.69 26.55
C GLY A 127 18.80 -4.22 25.73
N ASP A 128 19.59 -5.18 25.25
CA ASP A 128 20.85 -5.00 24.50
C ASP A 128 20.71 -5.19 22.97
N LEU A 129 19.48 -5.13 22.46
CA LEU A 129 19.23 -5.30 21.02
C LEU A 129 19.86 -4.20 20.16
N PHE A 130 20.03 -3.00 20.68
CA PHE A 130 20.55 -1.85 19.94
C PHE A 130 22.05 -1.66 20.11
N ASP A 131 22.78 -1.42 19.00
CA ASP A 131 24.23 -1.13 19.00
C ASP A 131 24.52 0.35 19.33
N GLY A 132 23.52 1.23 19.26
CA GLY A 132 23.64 2.64 19.62
C GLY A 132 22.30 3.34 19.79
N VAL A 133 22.24 4.27 20.76
CA VAL A 133 21.05 5.08 21.04
C VAL A 133 21.46 6.54 21.12
N ILE A 134 20.86 7.39 20.31
CA ILE A 134 21.04 8.85 20.35
C ILE A 134 19.69 9.54 20.47
N GLY A 135 19.40 10.08 21.63
CA GLY A 135 18.31 11.02 21.82
C GLY A 135 18.81 12.47 21.81
N GLN A 136 17.87 13.42 21.91
CA GLN A 136 18.17 14.85 21.87
C GLN A 136 19.12 15.27 22.99
N ARG A 137 20.17 16.03 22.60
CA ARG A 137 21.16 16.66 23.47
C ARG A 137 21.45 18.09 22.97
N ALA A 138 21.98 18.93 23.85
CA ALA A 138 22.26 20.32 23.52
C ALA A 138 23.39 20.51 22.49
N ASP A 139 24.31 19.54 22.40
CA ASP A 139 25.47 19.55 21.50
C ASP A 139 25.18 18.96 20.10
N ILE A 140 23.95 18.47 19.85
CA ILE A 140 23.54 17.84 18.58
C ILE A 140 22.25 18.49 18.09
N ARG A 141 22.21 18.87 16.80
CA ARG A 141 20.98 19.37 16.20
C ARG A 141 19.91 18.28 16.16
N ARG A 142 18.68 18.66 16.54
CA ARG A 142 17.53 17.74 16.50
C ARG A 142 17.10 17.44 15.06
N LYS A 143 16.35 16.36 14.87
CA LYS A 143 15.66 16.06 13.61
C LYS A 143 14.77 17.27 13.19
N PRO A 144 14.75 17.64 11.91
CA PRO A 144 15.19 16.89 10.73
C PRO A 144 16.68 17.06 10.35
N ALA A 145 17.54 17.64 11.20
CA ALA A 145 18.98 17.65 10.93
C ALA A 145 19.56 16.22 10.92
N PRO A 146 20.52 15.92 10.02
CA PRO A 146 21.05 14.56 9.84
C PRO A 146 22.13 14.17 10.87
N ASP A 147 22.38 15.00 11.87
CA ASP A 147 23.54 14.85 12.76
C ASP A 147 23.50 13.51 13.52
N MET A 148 22.35 13.18 14.15
CA MET A 148 22.21 11.96 14.94
C MET A 148 22.39 10.67 14.13
N PRO A 149 21.70 10.46 12.99
CA PRO A 149 21.89 9.25 12.20
C PRO A 149 23.30 9.16 11.59
N LEU A 150 23.93 10.27 11.21
CA LEU A 150 25.31 10.28 10.72
C LEU A 150 26.34 9.93 11.81
N ILE A 151 26.08 10.28 13.08
CA ILE A 151 26.90 9.83 14.21
C ILE A 151 26.77 8.30 14.37
N LEU A 152 25.54 7.76 14.33
CA LEU A 152 25.31 6.31 14.41
C LEU A 152 25.98 5.55 13.27
N ALA A 153 25.86 6.00 12.03
CA ALA A 153 26.51 5.38 10.88
C ALA A 153 28.02 5.32 11.07
N ARG A 154 28.65 6.42 11.54
CA ARG A 154 30.09 6.45 11.88
C ARG A 154 30.45 5.48 13.01
N GLN A 155 29.64 5.41 14.06
CA GLN A 155 29.86 4.45 15.17
C GLN A 155 29.80 3.00 14.70
N PHE A 156 28.92 2.71 13.74
CA PHE A 156 28.77 1.37 13.15
C PHE A 156 29.81 1.05 12.08
N GLY A 157 30.58 2.02 11.63
CA GLY A 157 31.57 1.86 10.56
C GLY A 157 30.97 1.61 9.18
N VAL A 158 29.77 2.18 8.93
CA VAL A 158 29.03 2.04 7.67
C VAL A 158 28.85 3.39 6.97
N GLN A 159 28.68 3.36 5.64
CA GLN A 159 28.31 4.56 4.89
C GLN A 159 26.81 4.84 5.00
N PRO A 160 26.37 6.11 4.87
CA PRO A 160 24.95 6.45 4.91
C PRO A 160 24.10 5.66 3.91
N GLU A 161 24.59 5.43 2.70
CA GLU A 161 23.90 4.68 1.64
C GLU A 161 23.76 3.18 1.95
N GLU A 162 24.45 2.69 2.98
CA GLU A 162 24.34 1.33 3.50
C GLU A 162 23.35 1.22 4.68
N CYS A 163 22.62 2.33 4.98
CA CYS A 163 21.67 2.41 6.09
C CYS A 163 20.23 2.55 5.61
N LEU A 164 19.30 1.87 6.30
CA LEU A 164 17.90 2.22 6.32
C LEU A 164 17.65 3.19 7.48
N TYR A 165 16.88 4.25 7.23
CA TYR A 165 16.33 5.12 8.26
C TYR A 165 14.82 4.90 8.36
N ILE A 166 14.34 4.42 9.50
CA ILE A 166 12.96 4.00 9.71
C ILE A 166 12.27 4.98 10.67
N GLY A 167 11.16 5.58 10.25
CA GLY A 167 10.39 6.52 11.05
C GLY A 167 8.96 6.67 10.57
N ASP A 168 8.11 7.32 11.36
CA ASP A 168 6.66 7.40 11.11
C ASP A 168 6.14 8.80 10.75
N SER A 169 7.04 9.78 10.56
CA SER A 169 6.67 11.18 10.32
C SER A 169 7.45 11.82 9.16
N CYS A 170 6.94 12.96 8.67
CA CYS A 170 7.67 13.79 7.69
C CYS A 170 9.05 14.21 8.20
N THR A 171 9.21 14.49 9.48
CA THR A 171 10.48 14.81 10.12
C THR A 171 11.49 13.68 9.97
N ASP A 172 11.05 12.43 10.05
CA ASP A 172 11.90 11.26 9.87
C ASP A 172 12.35 11.09 8.43
N MET A 173 11.42 11.21 7.49
CA MET A 173 11.75 11.12 6.07
C MET A 173 12.78 12.19 5.68
N GLN A 174 12.57 13.43 6.10
CA GLN A 174 13.53 14.52 5.89
C GLN A 174 14.90 14.24 6.55
N THR A 175 14.90 13.65 7.76
CA THR A 175 16.14 13.29 8.46
C THR A 175 16.95 12.26 7.69
N GLY A 176 16.32 11.17 7.26
CA GLY A 176 16.96 10.09 6.50
C GLY A 176 17.49 10.60 5.15
N GLN A 177 16.67 11.37 4.42
CA GLN A 177 17.06 11.98 3.13
C GLN A 177 18.25 12.94 3.29
N ALA A 178 18.19 13.81 4.30
CA ALA A 178 19.30 14.74 4.59
C ALA A 178 20.59 14.01 4.99
N ALA A 179 20.47 12.80 5.56
CA ALA A 179 21.60 11.96 5.89
C ALA A 179 22.13 11.14 4.70
N GLY A 180 21.43 11.11 3.55
CA GLY A 180 21.75 10.25 2.40
C GLY A 180 21.45 8.78 2.63
N MET A 181 20.50 8.46 3.52
CA MET A 181 20.06 7.12 3.83
C MET A 181 18.79 6.77 3.06
N THR A 182 18.55 5.48 2.82
CA THR A 182 17.27 5.01 2.29
C THR A 182 16.20 5.09 3.38
N THR A 183 15.10 5.78 3.09
CA THR A 183 14.03 6.04 4.06
C THR A 183 12.92 4.99 4.01
N VAL A 184 12.46 4.56 5.18
CA VAL A 184 11.34 3.63 5.34
C VAL A 184 10.27 4.27 6.23
N GLY A 185 9.11 4.56 5.66
CA GLY A 185 7.97 5.09 6.39
C GLY A 185 7.21 3.98 7.11
N ALA A 186 7.10 4.08 8.44
CA ALA A 186 6.37 3.16 9.30
C ALA A 186 4.88 3.52 9.31
N VAL A 187 4.06 2.84 8.49
CA VAL A 187 2.64 3.17 8.28
C VAL A 187 1.79 2.91 9.54
N TRP A 188 2.21 2.00 10.42
CA TRP A 188 1.56 1.73 11.71
C TRP A 188 1.69 2.85 12.74
N GLY A 189 2.56 3.85 12.48
CA GLY A 189 2.87 4.94 13.40
C GLY A 189 1.81 6.04 13.49
N PHE A 190 2.22 7.22 13.93
CA PHE A 190 1.29 8.31 14.22
C PHE A 190 0.72 9.01 12.98
N ARG A 191 1.48 9.11 11.88
CA ARG A 191 1.13 9.98 10.74
C ARG A 191 0.47 9.24 9.57
N GLY A 192 0.72 7.95 9.42
CA GLY A 192 0.12 7.11 8.40
C GLY A 192 0.66 7.31 6.98
N ARG A 193 0.14 6.52 6.06
CA ARG A 193 0.65 6.35 4.70
C ARG A 193 0.76 7.65 3.90
N LYS A 194 -0.29 8.49 3.92
CA LYS A 194 -0.38 9.67 3.05
C LYS A 194 0.76 10.66 3.33
N GLU A 195 0.98 11.02 4.61
CA GLU A 195 2.05 11.94 4.98
C GLU A 195 3.43 11.40 4.59
N LEU A 196 3.67 10.10 4.81
CA LEU A 196 4.94 9.46 4.50
C LEU A 196 5.22 9.46 2.99
N GLN A 197 4.20 9.18 2.16
CA GLN A 197 4.33 9.26 0.71
C GLN A 197 4.60 10.69 0.23
N GLU A 198 3.84 11.67 0.72
CA GLU A 198 3.99 13.08 0.37
C GLU A 198 5.35 13.64 0.83
N SER A 199 5.94 13.06 1.89
CA SER A 199 7.28 13.40 2.40
C SER A 199 8.42 12.67 1.66
N GLY A 200 8.10 11.85 0.66
CA GLY A 200 9.07 11.19 -0.21
C GLY A 200 9.77 9.99 0.45
N ALA A 201 9.08 9.20 1.27
CA ALA A 201 9.60 7.92 1.74
C ALA A 201 9.99 7.03 0.55
N ASP A 202 11.21 6.46 0.57
CA ASP A 202 11.66 5.53 -0.49
C ASP A 202 10.87 4.21 -0.44
N HIS A 203 10.54 3.74 0.76
CA HIS A 203 9.71 2.56 1.00
C HIS A 203 8.67 2.83 2.08
N LEU A 204 7.58 2.06 2.05
CA LEU A 204 6.58 2.03 3.11
C LEU A 204 6.50 0.61 3.68
N ALA A 205 6.59 0.51 5.00
CA ALA A 205 6.38 -0.72 5.74
C ALA A 205 4.99 -0.66 6.40
N GLU A 206 4.15 -1.66 6.14
CA GLU A 206 2.81 -1.76 6.75
C GLU A 206 2.89 -2.34 8.16
N ARG A 207 3.88 -3.19 8.39
CA ARG A 207 4.14 -3.90 9.66
C ARG A 207 5.64 -3.94 9.92
N PRO A 208 6.06 -4.09 11.20
CA PRO A 208 7.49 -4.20 11.52
C PRO A 208 8.24 -5.27 10.75
N GLU A 209 7.62 -6.42 10.47
CA GLU A 209 8.25 -7.54 9.74
C GLU A 209 8.62 -7.19 8.29
N ASP A 210 7.94 -6.22 7.70
CA ASP A 210 8.22 -5.76 6.33
C ASP A 210 9.63 -5.16 6.21
N ILE A 211 10.17 -4.61 7.32
CA ILE A 211 11.54 -4.06 7.38
C ILE A 211 12.58 -5.11 6.99
N LEU A 212 12.38 -6.38 7.39
CA LEU A 212 13.31 -7.46 7.03
C LEU A 212 13.38 -7.67 5.53
N GLN A 213 12.22 -7.65 4.85
CA GLN A 213 12.15 -7.84 3.42
C GLN A 213 12.71 -6.64 2.65
N ILE A 214 12.45 -5.41 3.14
CA ILE A 214 13.02 -4.17 2.59
C ILE A 214 14.54 -4.20 2.74
N PHE A 215 15.06 -4.62 3.88
CA PHE A 215 16.49 -4.76 4.13
C PHE A 215 17.14 -5.79 3.19
N GLU A 216 16.46 -6.90 2.91
CA GLU A 216 16.94 -7.90 1.95
C GLU A 216 16.97 -7.38 0.51
N GLY A 217 16.05 -6.47 0.15
CA GLY A 217 16.01 -5.81 -1.16
C GLY A 217 15.66 -6.74 -2.33
N LYS A 218 14.99 -7.87 -2.07
CA LYS A 218 14.60 -8.84 -3.08
C LYS A 218 13.12 -8.72 -3.42
N ILE A 219 12.79 -8.53 -4.69
CA ILE A 219 11.41 -8.56 -5.19
C ILE A 219 10.82 -9.95 -4.96
N ARG A 220 9.57 -9.98 -4.50
CA ARG A 220 8.85 -11.21 -4.16
C ARG A 220 7.66 -11.48 -5.07
N ILE A 221 6.98 -10.43 -5.52
CA ILE A 221 5.83 -10.54 -6.42
C ILE A 221 5.93 -9.46 -7.50
N VAL A 222 5.63 -9.85 -8.74
CA VAL A 222 5.43 -8.93 -9.86
C VAL A 222 3.97 -8.99 -10.26
N PHE A 223 3.27 -7.88 -10.19
CA PHE A 223 1.93 -7.68 -10.72
C PHE A 223 2.01 -7.05 -12.10
N SER A 224 1.18 -7.47 -13.03
CA SER A 224 1.06 -6.81 -14.33
C SER A 224 -0.38 -6.78 -14.80
N ASP A 225 -0.81 -5.60 -15.25
CA ASP A 225 -1.99 -5.52 -16.09
C ASP A 225 -1.79 -6.27 -17.41
N LEU A 226 -2.89 -6.61 -18.09
CA LEU A 226 -2.90 -7.30 -19.37
C LEU A 226 -3.12 -6.33 -20.53
N ASP A 227 -4.25 -5.64 -20.55
CA ASP A 227 -4.74 -4.87 -21.69
C ASP A 227 -4.05 -3.51 -21.80
N GLY A 228 -3.20 -3.32 -22.80
CA GLY A 228 -2.36 -2.12 -22.96
C GLY A 228 -0.98 -2.28 -22.33
N THR A 229 -0.79 -3.17 -21.36
CA THR A 229 0.50 -3.41 -20.69
C THR A 229 1.25 -4.60 -21.30
N ILE A 230 0.71 -5.81 -21.21
CA ILE A 230 1.22 -7.03 -21.88
C ILE A 230 0.66 -7.13 -23.30
N LEU A 231 -0.66 -6.94 -23.44
CA LEU A 231 -1.36 -6.96 -24.71
C LEU A 231 -1.35 -5.58 -25.35
N ARG A 232 -0.27 -5.26 -26.06
CA ARG A 232 -0.07 -3.95 -26.68
C ARG A 232 -0.74 -3.89 -28.05
N ASP A 233 -1.07 -2.67 -28.49
CA ASP A 233 -1.59 -2.40 -29.83
C ASP A 233 -2.84 -3.21 -30.20
N GLY A 234 -3.66 -3.57 -29.20
CA GLY A 234 -4.89 -4.38 -29.41
C GLY A 234 -4.63 -5.86 -29.65
N ALA A 235 -3.45 -6.36 -29.30
CA ALA A 235 -3.13 -7.79 -29.41
C ALA A 235 -4.14 -8.64 -28.63
N GLN A 236 -4.54 -9.75 -29.23
CA GLN A 236 -5.51 -10.69 -28.66
C GLN A 236 -4.85 -11.93 -27.99
N ALA A 237 -3.53 -12.05 -28.12
CA ALA A 237 -2.75 -13.15 -27.54
C ALA A 237 -1.53 -12.59 -26.80
N VAL A 238 -1.19 -13.23 -25.71
CA VAL A 238 0.02 -12.93 -24.91
C VAL A 238 1.26 -13.27 -25.72
N PRO A 239 2.28 -12.39 -25.77
CA PRO A 239 3.55 -12.67 -26.43
C PRO A 239 4.20 -13.96 -25.90
N GLU A 240 4.64 -14.86 -26.80
CA GLU A 240 5.21 -16.15 -26.40
C GLU A 240 6.49 -16.01 -25.56
N GLU A 241 7.24 -14.93 -25.77
CA GLU A 241 8.44 -14.58 -25.00
C GLU A 241 8.19 -14.32 -23.53
N LEU A 242 6.95 -13.99 -23.13
CA LEU A 242 6.60 -13.76 -21.73
C LEU A 242 6.60 -15.07 -20.91
N PHE A 243 6.19 -16.19 -21.50
CA PHE A 243 6.05 -17.44 -20.76
C PHE A 243 7.37 -17.97 -20.16
N PRO A 244 8.50 -18.01 -20.88
CA PRO A 244 9.79 -18.36 -20.27
C PRO A 244 10.23 -17.37 -19.18
N LEU A 245 9.91 -16.07 -19.29
CA LEU A 245 10.22 -15.09 -18.24
C LEU A 245 9.44 -15.35 -16.96
N ILE A 246 8.14 -15.65 -17.06
CA ILE A 246 7.33 -16.03 -15.89
C ILE A 246 7.89 -17.28 -15.20
N ARG A 247 8.31 -18.30 -15.96
CA ARG A 247 8.95 -19.50 -15.40
C ARG A 247 10.30 -19.14 -14.73
N GLY A 248 11.09 -18.29 -15.37
CA GLY A 248 12.35 -17.79 -14.79
C GLY A 248 12.17 -17.05 -13.48
N LEU A 249 11.14 -16.20 -13.36
CA LEU A 249 10.79 -15.55 -12.07
C LEU A 249 10.48 -16.60 -10.99
N ARG A 250 9.65 -17.61 -11.33
CA ARG A 250 9.31 -18.68 -10.40
C ARG A 250 10.54 -19.44 -9.90
N GLU A 251 11.51 -19.75 -10.78
CA GLU A 251 12.78 -20.38 -10.40
C GLU A 251 13.60 -19.54 -9.41
N LYS A 252 13.45 -18.21 -9.46
CA LYS A 252 14.05 -17.27 -8.48
C LYS A 252 13.20 -17.06 -7.22
N GLY A 253 12.07 -17.79 -7.10
CA GLY A 253 11.15 -17.65 -5.97
C GLY A 253 10.32 -16.37 -6.00
N ILE A 254 10.12 -15.79 -7.19
CA ILE A 254 9.30 -14.60 -7.42
C ILE A 254 7.96 -15.04 -8.03
N LEU A 255 6.86 -14.62 -7.43
CA LEU A 255 5.53 -14.87 -7.96
C LEU A 255 5.20 -13.85 -9.05
N PHE A 256 4.47 -14.29 -10.07
CA PHE A 256 3.86 -13.41 -11.06
C PHE A 256 2.35 -13.39 -10.86
N ALA A 257 1.73 -12.22 -10.90
CA ALA A 257 0.30 -12.01 -10.77
C ALA A 257 -0.22 -11.19 -11.95
N ALA A 258 -1.06 -11.79 -12.78
CA ALA A 258 -1.79 -11.07 -13.81
C ALA A 258 -3.02 -10.40 -13.19
N ALA A 259 -3.17 -9.07 -13.35
CA ALA A 259 -4.24 -8.28 -12.75
C ALA A 259 -5.07 -7.58 -13.82
N SER A 260 -6.32 -7.95 -13.99
CA SER A 260 -7.18 -7.44 -15.06
C SER A 260 -8.64 -7.26 -14.62
N GLY A 261 -9.39 -6.44 -15.36
CA GLY A 261 -10.85 -6.41 -15.28
C GLY A 261 -11.54 -7.63 -15.89
N ARG A 262 -10.77 -8.53 -16.50
CA ARG A 262 -11.28 -9.75 -17.14
C ARG A 262 -11.65 -10.82 -16.11
N GLN A 263 -12.56 -11.71 -16.53
CA GLN A 263 -12.93 -12.90 -15.78
C GLN A 263 -11.79 -13.94 -15.73
N TYR A 264 -11.73 -14.73 -14.66
CA TYR A 264 -10.73 -15.78 -14.46
C TYR A 264 -10.60 -16.75 -15.64
N ALA A 265 -11.73 -17.30 -16.15
CA ALA A 265 -11.72 -18.26 -17.26
C ALA A 265 -11.07 -17.68 -18.54
N ASN A 266 -11.33 -16.40 -18.82
CA ASN A 266 -10.73 -15.70 -19.95
C ASN A 266 -9.22 -15.53 -19.76
N MET A 267 -8.79 -15.04 -18.60
CA MET A 267 -7.38 -14.84 -18.28
C MET A 267 -6.61 -16.18 -18.28
N ARG A 268 -7.20 -17.22 -17.70
CA ARG A 268 -6.60 -18.56 -17.66
C ARG A 268 -6.35 -19.11 -19.06
N ARG A 269 -7.31 -18.94 -19.97
CA ARG A 269 -7.16 -19.39 -21.38
C ARG A 269 -6.03 -18.64 -22.08
N MET A 270 -5.89 -17.33 -21.85
CA MET A 270 -4.84 -16.52 -22.47
C MET A 270 -3.44 -16.84 -21.96
N LEU A 271 -3.34 -17.24 -20.69
CA LEU A 271 -2.08 -17.55 -19.99
C LEU A 271 -1.93 -19.05 -19.72
N GLU A 272 -2.64 -19.90 -20.48
CA GLU A 272 -2.66 -21.36 -20.30
C GLU A 272 -1.26 -21.98 -20.11
N PRO A 273 -0.22 -21.63 -20.89
CA PRO A 273 1.10 -22.24 -20.74
C PRO A 273 1.78 -22.03 -19.39
N VAL A 274 1.31 -21.06 -18.59
CA VAL A 274 1.84 -20.71 -17.27
C VAL A 274 0.75 -20.59 -16.19
N ALA A 275 -0.48 -21.03 -16.51
CA ALA A 275 -1.64 -20.81 -15.66
C ALA A 275 -1.51 -21.38 -14.23
N ASP A 276 -0.76 -22.48 -14.05
CA ASP A 276 -0.54 -23.08 -12.75
C ASP A 276 0.65 -22.45 -11.98
N ASP A 277 1.41 -21.58 -12.64
CA ASP A 277 2.59 -20.92 -12.08
C ASP A 277 2.29 -19.53 -11.51
N ILE A 278 1.16 -18.92 -11.91
CA ILE A 278 0.82 -17.54 -11.62
C ILE A 278 -0.39 -17.37 -10.70
N ILE A 279 -0.61 -16.15 -10.28
CA ILE A 279 -1.81 -15.69 -9.58
C ILE A 279 -2.64 -14.89 -10.59
N PHE A 280 -3.94 -15.11 -10.60
CA PHE A 280 -4.90 -14.33 -11.38
C PHE A 280 -5.65 -13.39 -10.42
N VAL A 281 -5.49 -12.09 -10.57
CA VAL A 281 -6.28 -11.05 -9.90
C VAL A 281 -7.32 -10.56 -10.91
N CYS A 282 -8.56 -10.99 -10.72
CA CYS A 282 -9.64 -10.88 -11.68
C CYS A 282 -10.65 -9.81 -11.27
N GLU A 283 -11.52 -9.41 -12.22
CA GLU A 283 -12.65 -8.49 -12.00
C GLU A 283 -12.20 -7.21 -11.26
N ASN A 284 -11.11 -6.59 -11.74
CA ASN A 284 -10.50 -5.40 -11.14
C ASN A 284 -10.11 -5.55 -9.66
N GLY A 285 -9.74 -6.76 -9.23
CA GLY A 285 -9.31 -7.01 -7.85
C GLY A 285 -10.39 -7.55 -6.92
N ALA A 286 -11.60 -7.82 -7.43
CA ALA A 286 -12.66 -8.42 -6.64
C ALA A 286 -12.38 -9.86 -6.20
N MET A 287 -11.53 -10.57 -6.93
CA MET A 287 -11.13 -11.93 -6.57
C MET A 287 -9.72 -12.28 -7.06
N ALA A 288 -9.11 -13.27 -6.43
CA ALA A 288 -7.90 -13.87 -6.96
C ALA A 288 -7.94 -15.40 -6.90
N VAL A 289 -7.33 -16.01 -7.92
CA VAL A 289 -7.27 -17.47 -8.09
C VAL A 289 -5.84 -17.90 -8.36
N ARG A 290 -5.43 -19.02 -7.78
CA ARG A 290 -4.17 -19.71 -8.10
C ARG A 290 -4.37 -21.19 -8.16
N LYS A 291 -3.91 -21.85 -9.23
CA LYS A 291 -4.08 -23.30 -9.46
C LYS A 291 -5.54 -23.78 -9.33
N GLY A 292 -6.49 -22.95 -9.72
CA GLY A 292 -7.91 -23.24 -9.59
C GLY A 292 -8.50 -23.01 -8.19
N GLU A 293 -7.69 -22.66 -7.17
CA GLU A 293 -8.14 -22.34 -5.82
C GLU A 293 -8.38 -20.83 -5.69
N VAL A 294 -9.55 -20.44 -5.20
CA VAL A 294 -9.88 -19.05 -4.88
C VAL A 294 -9.11 -18.65 -3.62
N LEU A 295 -8.20 -17.69 -3.75
CA LEU A 295 -7.37 -17.18 -2.65
C LEU A 295 -8.16 -16.19 -1.77
N TYR A 296 -8.94 -15.34 -2.41
CA TYR A 296 -9.92 -14.45 -1.79
C TYR A 296 -10.99 -14.05 -2.80
N GLN A 297 -12.13 -13.64 -2.29
CA GLN A 297 -13.26 -13.09 -3.04
C GLN A 297 -13.93 -12.02 -2.20
N GLU A 298 -14.18 -10.87 -2.79
CA GLU A 298 -14.97 -9.79 -2.19
C GLU A 298 -16.41 -9.91 -2.72
N ALA A 299 -17.37 -10.09 -1.83
CA ALA A 299 -18.74 -10.26 -2.22
C ALA A 299 -19.35 -8.94 -2.71
N PHE A 300 -20.05 -8.99 -3.84
CA PHE A 300 -20.90 -7.89 -4.28
C PHE A 300 -22.17 -7.83 -3.39
N PRO A 301 -22.57 -6.65 -2.86
CA PRO A 301 -23.76 -6.58 -2.00
C PRO A 301 -25.02 -7.14 -2.68
N ALA A 302 -25.62 -8.16 -2.09
CA ALA A 302 -26.72 -8.90 -2.71
C ALA A 302 -27.98 -8.06 -2.94
N ASP A 303 -28.24 -7.08 -2.04
CA ASP A 303 -29.33 -6.12 -2.20
C ASP A 303 -29.09 -5.16 -3.37
N LEU A 304 -27.86 -4.65 -3.49
CA LEU A 304 -27.46 -3.80 -4.62
C LEU A 304 -27.55 -4.56 -5.94
N CYS A 305 -27.06 -5.80 -5.99
CA CYS A 305 -27.14 -6.65 -7.18
C CYS A 305 -28.61 -6.84 -7.63
N ARG A 306 -29.52 -7.14 -6.68
CA ARG A 306 -30.95 -7.27 -6.98
C ARG A 306 -31.59 -5.97 -7.48
N ASP A 307 -31.20 -4.83 -6.93
CA ASP A 307 -31.73 -3.54 -7.35
C ASP A 307 -31.27 -3.17 -8.75
N ILE A 308 -29.99 -3.42 -9.09
CA ILE A 308 -29.44 -3.21 -10.45
C ILE A 308 -30.13 -4.16 -11.43
N TYR A 309 -30.27 -5.45 -11.07
CA TYR A 309 -30.97 -6.44 -11.89
C TYR A 309 -32.40 -5.98 -12.22
N ARG A 310 -33.20 -5.59 -11.22
CA ARG A 310 -34.56 -5.09 -11.41
C ARG A 310 -34.59 -3.89 -12.36
N ALA A 311 -33.71 -2.91 -12.13
CA ALA A 311 -33.60 -1.73 -12.97
C ALA A 311 -33.23 -2.07 -14.43
N ALA A 312 -32.33 -3.04 -14.61
CA ALA A 312 -31.95 -3.50 -15.94
C ALA A 312 -33.10 -4.25 -16.62
N MET A 313 -33.86 -5.06 -15.87
CA MET A 313 -35.01 -5.79 -16.43
C MET A 313 -36.17 -4.86 -16.81
N GLU A 314 -36.33 -3.72 -16.11
CA GLU A 314 -37.33 -2.70 -16.41
C GLU A 314 -36.99 -1.81 -17.61
N LYS A 315 -35.68 -1.62 -17.90
CA LYS A 315 -35.21 -0.76 -19.01
C LYS A 315 -35.17 -1.56 -20.31
N ASP A 316 -35.89 -1.09 -21.32
CA ASP A 316 -35.92 -1.71 -22.64
C ASP A 316 -34.49 -1.81 -23.25
N GLU A 317 -34.26 -2.90 -23.98
CA GLU A 317 -33.00 -3.21 -24.66
C GLU A 317 -31.76 -3.39 -23.78
N THR A 318 -31.78 -3.02 -22.50
CA THR A 318 -30.67 -3.24 -21.57
C THR A 318 -30.66 -4.69 -21.11
N GLU A 319 -29.50 -5.31 -21.14
CA GLU A 319 -29.27 -6.68 -20.67
C GLU A 319 -28.42 -6.66 -19.42
N PHE A 320 -28.68 -7.59 -18.48
CA PHE A 320 -27.93 -7.70 -17.24
C PHE A 320 -26.93 -8.84 -17.27
N LEU A 321 -25.72 -8.57 -16.78
CA LEU A 321 -24.67 -9.55 -16.59
C LEU A 321 -24.35 -9.69 -15.10
N TYR A 322 -24.37 -10.93 -14.63
CA TYR A 322 -23.93 -11.32 -13.31
C TYR A 322 -22.64 -12.10 -13.40
N SER A 323 -21.58 -11.66 -12.75
CA SER A 323 -20.30 -12.37 -12.69
C SER A 323 -20.19 -13.11 -11.37
N GLY A 324 -20.24 -14.44 -11.44
CA GLY A 324 -19.84 -15.32 -10.36
C GLY A 324 -18.34 -15.65 -10.45
N PRO A 325 -17.76 -16.34 -9.43
CA PRO A 325 -16.36 -16.71 -9.41
C PRO A 325 -15.95 -17.69 -10.51
N GLN A 326 -16.88 -18.49 -11.02
CA GLN A 326 -16.59 -19.48 -12.07
C GLN A 326 -17.25 -19.12 -13.40
N HIS A 327 -18.50 -18.64 -13.38
CA HIS A 327 -19.29 -18.38 -14.58
C HIS A 327 -19.86 -16.96 -14.60
N HIS A 328 -20.04 -16.47 -15.83
CA HIS A 328 -20.97 -15.37 -16.07
C HIS A 328 -22.37 -15.92 -16.22
N PHE A 329 -23.36 -15.19 -15.70
CA PHE A 329 -24.77 -15.46 -15.90
C PHE A 329 -25.40 -14.29 -16.63
N ILE A 330 -26.15 -14.60 -17.69
CA ILE A 330 -26.93 -13.62 -18.45
C ILE A 330 -28.41 -13.98 -18.36
N PHE A 331 -29.25 -12.96 -18.45
CA PHE A 331 -30.71 -13.06 -18.32
C PHE A 331 -31.32 -12.51 -19.62
N PRO A 332 -31.21 -13.25 -20.75
CA PRO A 332 -31.37 -12.69 -22.06
C PRO A 332 -32.85 -12.31 -22.32
N LYS A 333 -33.08 -11.04 -22.64
CA LYS A 333 -34.35 -10.56 -23.20
C LYS A 333 -34.42 -10.79 -24.70
N ALA A 334 -33.26 -10.84 -25.36
CA ALA A 334 -33.11 -11.08 -26.79
C ALA A 334 -31.88 -11.94 -27.12
N GLN A 335 -31.88 -12.54 -28.29
CA GLN A 335 -30.74 -13.37 -28.76
C GLN A 335 -29.45 -12.57 -29.00
N GLY A 336 -29.54 -11.25 -29.05
CA GLY A 336 -28.38 -10.37 -29.32
C GLY A 336 -27.27 -10.52 -28.31
N ILE A 337 -27.59 -10.53 -27.00
CA ILE A 337 -26.58 -10.69 -25.96
C ILE A 337 -25.91 -12.08 -26.01
N VAL A 338 -26.67 -13.13 -26.27
CA VAL A 338 -26.15 -14.50 -26.40
C VAL A 338 -25.12 -14.59 -27.51
N THR A 339 -25.42 -13.98 -28.68
CA THR A 339 -24.49 -13.91 -29.81
C THR A 339 -23.27 -13.07 -29.47
N MET A 340 -23.48 -11.91 -28.84
CA MET A 340 -22.39 -11.03 -28.42
C MET A 340 -21.42 -11.74 -27.45
N MET A 341 -21.95 -12.37 -26.42
CA MET A 341 -21.14 -13.10 -25.42
C MET A 341 -20.37 -14.25 -26.03
N ARG A 342 -20.97 -15.03 -26.94
CA ARG A 342 -20.36 -16.20 -27.55
C ARG A 342 -19.33 -15.83 -28.62
N ASP A 343 -19.68 -14.94 -29.55
CA ASP A 343 -18.94 -14.75 -30.79
C ASP A 343 -17.96 -13.57 -30.73
N VAL A 344 -18.25 -12.55 -29.90
CA VAL A 344 -17.44 -11.34 -29.74
C VAL A 344 -16.63 -11.37 -28.47
N VAL A 345 -17.30 -11.46 -27.31
CA VAL A 345 -16.63 -11.46 -25.98
C VAL A 345 -15.89 -12.78 -25.74
N LYS A 346 -16.42 -13.88 -26.25
CA LYS A 346 -15.85 -15.24 -26.12
C LYS A 346 -15.63 -15.66 -24.66
N ASN A 347 -16.52 -15.22 -23.77
CA ASN A 347 -16.52 -15.65 -22.37
C ASN A 347 -17.42 -16.87 -22.19
N ASP A 348 -17.08 -17.69 -21.22
CA ASP A 348 -17.97 -18.75 -20.76
C ASP A 348 -19.12 -18.13 -19.97
N PHE A 349 -20.36 -18.48 -20.34
CA PHE A 349 -21.56 -17.96 -19.67
C PHE A 349 -22.66 -19.01 -19.62
N LEU A 350 -23.56 -18.84 -18.65
CA LEU A 350 -24.77 -19.61 -18.50
C LEU A 350 -25.97 -18.65 -18.64
N CYS A 351 -27.08 -19.18 -19.19
CA CYS A 351 -28.34 -18.45 -19.19
C CYS A 351 -29.13 -18.84 -17.93
N ALA A 352 -29.71 -17.85 -17.24
CA ALA A 352 -30.61 -18.06 -16.12
C ALA A 352 -31.93 -17.32 -16.38
N ASP A 353 -33.03 -17.84 -15.84
CA ASP A 353 -34.34 -17.22 -15.93
C ASP A 353 -34.53 -16.11 -14.87
N SER A 354 -33.88 -16.28 -13.71
CA SER A 354 -33.94 -15.32 -12.60
C SER A 354 -32.65 -15.32 -11.79
N LEU A 355 -32.44 -14.30 -10.94
CA LEU A 355 -31.31 -14.28 -9.98
C LEU A 355 -31.38 -15.42 -8.95
N ASP A 356 -32.57 -15.93 -8.64
CA ASP A 356 -32.73 -17.01 -7.68
C ASP A 356 -32.25 -18.35 -8.21
N ASP A 357 -32.06 -18.45 -9.55
CA ASP A 357 -31.54 -19.65 -10.21
C ASP A 357 -29.99 -19.68 -10.28
N VAL A 358 -29.32 -18.59 -9.84
CA VAL A 358 -27.86 -18.50 -9.88
C VAL A 358 -27.25 -19.11 -8.61
N PRO A 359 -26.45 -20.18 -8.72
CA PRO A 359 -25.88 -20.89 -7.57
C PRO A 359 -24.61 -20.24 -7.01
N GLU A 360 -24.09 -19.21 -7.65
CA GLU A 360 -22.82 -18.54 -7.30
C GLU A 360 -23.07 -17.18 -6.66
N GLU A 361 -22.17 -16.77 -5.75
CA GLU A 361 -22.21 -15.41 -5.20
C GLU A 361 -21.75 -14.39 -6.26
N CYS A 362 -22.36 -13.20 -6.26
CA CYS A 362 -21.96 -12.12 -7.16
C CYS A 362 -20.58 -11.58 -6.77
N VAL A 363 -19.70 -11.46 -7.74
CA VAL A 363 -18.39 -10.78 -7.61
C VAL A 363 -18.44 -9.41 -8.26
N LYS A 364 -19.15 -9.29 -9.38
CA LYS A 364 -19.34 -8.05 -10.14
C LYS A 364 -20.66 -8.12 -10.89
N SER A 365 -21.32 -6.99 -11.08
CA SER A 365 -22.43 -6.86 -12.00
C SER A 365 -22.16 -5.83 -13.08
N ALA A 366 -22.80 -6.00 -14.25
CA ALA A 366 -22.71 -5.10 -15.35
C ALA A 366 -24.03 -5.05 -16.14
N VAL A 367 -24.18 -4.02 -16.93
CA VAL A 367 -25.26 -3.94 -17.93
C VAL A 367 -24.67 -3.77 -19.32
N PHE A 368 -25.30 -4.43 -20.27
CA PHE A 368 -25.02 -4.26 -21.68
C PHE A 368 -26.07 -3.34 -22.30
N GLU A 369 -25.59 -2.28 -22.93
CA GLU A 369 -26.40 -1.27 -23.62
C GLU A 369 -26.17 -1.40 -25.14
N PRO A 370 -27.08 -2.02 -25.89
CA PRO A 370 -26.91 -2.23 -27.34
C PRO A 370 -26.69 -0.93 -28.14
N GLY A 371 -27.34 0.16 -27.70
CA GLY A 371 -27.17 1.48 -28.24
C GLY A 371 -25.86 2.20 -27.88
N GLY A 372 -25.02 1.57 -27.08
CA GLY A 372 -23.76 2.09 -26.55
C GLY A 372 -23.83 2.62 -25.12
N ALA A 373 -22.70 2.54 -24.42
CA ALA A 373 -22.51 3.14 -23.10
C ALA A 373 -22.30 4.67 -23.26
N SER A 374 -23.31 5.36 -23.80
CA SER A 374 -23.29 6.81 -23.99
C SER A 374 -23.22 7.56 -22.66
N ASP A 375 -22.83 8.85 -22.70
CA ASP A 375 -22.82 9.71 -21.52
C ASP A 375 -24.22 9.77 -20.85
N GLU A 376 -25.30 9.68 -21.63
CA GLU A 376 -26.67 9.66 -21.13
C GLU A 376 -26.97 8.34 -20.39
N ASN A 377 -26.61 7.19 -20.97
CA ASN A 377 -26.76 5.88 -20.33
C ASN A 377 -25.89 5.78 -19.07
N LEU A 378 -24.64 6.20 -19.15
CA LEU A 378 -23.77 6.20 -17.98
C LEU A 378 -24.33 7.08 -16.86
N LYS A 379 -24.81 8.28 -17.19
CA LYS A 379 -25.41 9.20 -16.24
C LYS A 379 -26.67 8.61 -15.60
N TYR A 380 -27.53 7.94 -16.38
CA TYR A 380 -28.72 7.25 -15.84
C TYR A 380 -28.38 6.27 -14.72
N TRP A 381 -27.34 5.46 -14.93
CA TRP A 381 -26.90 4.48 -13.94
C TRP A 381 -26.18 5.11 -12.76
N GLN A 382 -25.38 6.15 -12.99
CA GLN A 382 -24.69 6.91 -11.93
C GLN A 382 -25.68 7.65 -11.03
N ASP A 383 -26.71 8.29 -11.59
CA ASP A 383 -27.73 9.00 -10.82
C ASP A 383 -28.53 8.03 -9.92
N ARG A 384 -28.61 6.74 -10.27
CA ARG A 384 -29.40 5.72 -9.55
C ARG A 384 -28.59 4.90 -8.55
N PHE A 385 -27.33 4.63 -8.81
CA PHE A 385 -26.50 3.73 -8.01
C PHE A 385 -25.13 4.28 -7.60
N GLY A 386 -24.77 5.47 -8.08
CA GLY A 386 -23.44 6.05 -7.82
C GLY A 386 -23.18 6.46 -6.37
N ASP A 387 -24.19 6.48 -5.51
CA ASP A 387 -24.07 6.63 -4.06
C ASP A 387 -23.79 5.30 -3.32
N ARG A 388 -23.95 4.15 -4.00
CA ARG A 388 -23.78 2.80 -3.44
C ARG A 388 -22.60 2.04 -4.03
N CYS A 389 -22.17 2.39 -5.24
CA CYS A 389 -21.03 1.76 -5.94
C CYS A 389 -20.42 2.72 -6.96
N GLU A 390 -19.24 2.40 -7.44
CA GLU A 390 -18.66 3.03 -8.62
C GLU A 390 -19.36 2.50 -9.86
N VAL A 391 -19.78 3.43 -10.76
CA VAL A 391 -20.43 3.10 -12.04
C VAL A 391 -19.56 3.65 -13.16
N ALA A 392 -18.96 2.75 -13.93
CA ALA A 392 -17.98 3.10 -14.95
C ALA A 392 -18.23 2.33 -16.25
N THR A 393 -17.83 2.92 -17.38
CA THR A 393 -17.85 2.23 -18.68
C THR A 393 -16.67 1.26 -18.78
N SER A 394 -16.94 0.05 -19.32
CA SER A 394 -15.93 -0.91 -19.72
C SER A 394 -16.12 -1.27 -21.19
N GLY A 395 -15.49 -0.48 -22.05
CA GLY A 395 -15.69 -0.56 -23.51
C GLY A 395 -16.92 0.21 -24.01
N ASN A 396 -17.33 -0.04 -25.27
CA ASN A 396 -18.31 0.81 -25.95
C ASN A 396 -19.78 0.55 -25.56
N GLN A 397 -20.08 -0.59 -24.96
CA GLN A 397 -21.46 -1.03 -24.72
C GLN A 397 -21.69 -1.55 -23.29
N TRP A 398 -20.67 -1.58 -22.44
CA TRP A 398 -20.75 -2.10 -21.09
C TRP A 398 -20.64 -1.01 -20.06
N ILE A 399 -21.48 -1.10 -19.02
CA ILE A 399 -21.41 -0.29 -17.81
C ILE A 399 -21.27 -1.24 -16.63
N ASP A 400 -20.15 -1.15 -15.93
CA ASP A 400 -19.79 -1.96 -14.77
C ASP A 400 -20.21 -1.28 -13.49
N PHE A 401 -20.69 -2.06 -12.54
CA PHE A 401 -20.96 -1.66 -11.16
C PHE A 401 -19.91 -2.32 -10.27
N ILE A 402 -19.13 -1.52 -9.58
CA ILE A 402 -17.99 -1.97 -8.77
C ILE A 402 -18.22 -1.48 -7.34
N PRO A 403 -18.28 -2.36 -6.32
CA PRO A 403 -18.41 -1.95 -4.93
C PRO A 403 -17.28 -1.00 -4.54
N PHE A 404 -17.57 0.01 -3.72
CA PHE A 404 -16.55 0.94 -3.27
C PHE A 404 -15.39 0.22 -2.57
N GLY A 405 -14.17 0.62 -2.92
CA GLY A 405 -12.95 0.05 -2.39
C GLY A 405 -12.43 -1.20 -3.12
N ILE A 406 -13.19 -1.74 -4.09
CA ILE A 406 -12.72 -2.80 -4.97
C ILE A 406 -11.94 -2.18 -6.12
N ASN A 407 -10.64 -2.49 -6.18
CA ASN A 407 -9.74 -2.07 -7.25
C ASN A 407 -8.52 -2.99 -7.30
N LYS A 408 -7.68 -2.87 -8.32
CA LYS A 408 -6.47 -3.71 -8.46
C LYS A 408 -5.47 -3.52 -7.29
N GLY A 409 -5.48 -2.36 -6.61
CA GLY A 409 -4.66 -2.12 -5.41
C GLY A 409 -5.11 -2.95 -4.21
N LEU A 410 -6.43 -3.19 -4.05
CA LEU A 410 -6.94 -4.17 -3.09
C LEU A 410 -6.39 -5.57 -3.41
N GLY A 411 -6.35 -5.94 -4.70
CA GLY A 411 -5.74 -7.19 -5.16
C GLY A 411 -4.29 -7.35 -4.71
N VAL A 412 -3.47 -6.30 -4.88
CA VAL A 412 -2.10 -6.29 -4.36
C VAL A 412 -2.08 -6.50 -2.86
N GLN A 413 -2.91 -5.77 -2.12
CA GLN A 413 -2.96 -5.87 -0.67
C GLN A 413 -3.31 -7.29 -0.19
N ARG A 414 -4.41 -7.87 -0.70
CA ARG A 414 -4.87 -9.21 -0.32
C ARG A 414 -3.84 -10.31 -0.64
N ILE A 415 -3.20 -10.21 -1.82
CA ILE A 415 -2.14 -11.16 -2.19
C ILE A 415 -0.92 -10.99 -1.30
N CYS A 416 -0.48 -9.78 -1.01
CA CYS A 416 0.61 -9.51 -0.08
C CYS A 416 0.32 -10.07 1.32
N GLU A 417 -0.87 -9.83 1.86
CA GLU A 417 -1.32 -10.39 3.15
C GLU A 417 -1.31 -11.93 3.13
N ARG A 418 -1.85 -12.54 2.08
CA ARG A 418 -1.97 -14.01 1.93
C ARG A 418 -0.61 -14.72 1.88
N PHE A 419 0.39 -14.09 1.24
CA PHE A 419 1.73 -14.66 1.06
C PHE A 419 2.76 -14.11 2.05
N GLY A 420 2.39 -13.22 2.98
CA GLY A 420 3.30 -12.61 3.93
C GLY A 420 4.39 -11.74 3.25
N VAL A 421 4.05 -11.10 2.13
CA VAL A 421 4.97 -10.26 1.37
C VAL A 421 4.72 -8.79 1.65
N ALA A 422 5.79 -8.04 1.91
CA ALA A 422 5.72 -6.59 2.03
C ALA A 422 5.36 -5.96 0.67
N PRO A 423 4.32 -5.12 0.56
CA PRO A 423 4.03 -4.40 -0.69
C PRO A 423 5.23 -3.62 -1.23
N ALA A 424 6.13 -3.14 -0.34
CA ALA A 424 7.39 -2.50 -0.70
C ALA A 424 8.31 -3.39 -1.55
N MET A 425 8.18 -4.71 -1.48
CA MET A 425 8.95 -5.68 -2.27
C MET A 425 8.16 -6.26 -3.43
N CYS A 426 7.16 -5.53 -3.90
CA CYS A 426 6.40 -5.85 -5.11
C CYS A 426 6.68 -4.86 -6.23
N MET A 427 6.72 -5.35 -7.46
CA MET A 427 6.62 -4.54 -8.69
C MET A 427 5.21 -4.60 -9.24
N ALA A 428 4.75 -3.53 -9.87
CA ALA A 428 3.46 -3.51 -10.56
C ALA A 428 3.60 -2.71 -11.87
N PHE A 429 3.03 -3.25 -12.95
CA PHE A 429 3.01 -2.62 -14.27
C PHE A 429 1.57 -2.33 -14.69
N GLY A 430 1.34 -1.15 -15.26
CA GLY A 430 0.02 -0.75 -15.74
C GLY A 430 0.05 0.48 -16.63
N ASP A 431 -1.03 0.74 -17.36
CA ASP A 431 -1.12 1.86 -18.32
C ASP A 431 -2.44 2.65 -18.26
N GLU A 432 -3.48 2.12 -17.60
CA GLU A 432 -4.79 2.77 -17.52
C GLU A 432 -5.15 3.20 -16.07
N LEU A 433 -6.23 3.97 -15.94
CA LEU A 433 -6.63 4.58 -14.67
C LEU A 433 -6.99 3.55 -13.58
N ASN A 434 -7.53 2.38 -13.97
CA ASN A 434 -7.82 1.30 -13.04
C ASN A 434 -6.57 0.61 -12.46
N ASP A 435 -5.37 0.90 -13.02
CA ASP A 435 -4.09 0.41 -12.51
C ASP A 435 -3.50 1.30 -11.42
N VAL A 436 -3.94 2.55 -11.34
CA VAL A 436 -3.31 3.55 -10.46
C VAL A 436 -3.19 3.07 -9.02
N ASP A 437 -4.25 2.48 -8.46
CA ASP A 437 -4.21 2.00 -7.08
C ASP A 437 -3.24 0.81 -6.91
N MET A 438 -3.09 -0.06 -7.93
CA MET A 438 -2.09 -1.12 -7.96
C MET A 438 -0.67 -0.54 -7.97
N LEU A 439 -0.43 0.47 -8.83
CA LEU A 439 0.87 1.15 -8.93
C LEU A 439 1.25 1.89 -7.64
N LEU A 440 0.27 2.52 -6.98
CA LEU A 440 0.48 3.24 -5.71
C LEU A 440 0.68 2.30 -4.51
N LYS A 441 0.15 1.09 -4.59
CA LYS A 441 0.24 0.11 -3.50
C LYS A 441 1.56 -0.66 -3.53
N ALA A 442 2.06 -1.01 -4.70
CA ALA A 442 3.35 -1.68 -4.88
C ALA A 442 4.51 -0.71 -4.62
N GLY A 443 5.59 -1.21 -4.01
CA GLY A 443 6.80 -0.41 -3.77
C GLY A 443 7.47 0.09 -5.05
N TYR A 444 7.31 -0.65 -6.14
CA TYR A 444 7.80 -0.31 -7.47
C TYR A 444 6.63 -0.28 -8.45
N GLY A 445 5.82 0.78 -8.35
CA GLY A 445 4.73 1.04 -9.29
C GLY A 445 5.27 1.68 -10.56
N ILE A 446 5.15 0.98 -11.68
CA ILE A 446 5.77 1.28 -12.96
C ILE A 446 4.68 1.53 -13.99
N ALA A 447 4.49 2.77 -14.42
CA ALA A 447 3.63 3.08 -15.54
C ALA A 447 4.33 2.74 -16.85
N MET A 448 3.60 2.19 -17.80
CA MET A 448 4.12 2.03 -19.16
C MET A 448 4.32 3.42 -19.79
N ARG A 449 5.39 3.60 -20.57
CA ARG A 449 5.71 4.93 -21.14
C ARG A 449 4.63 5.46 -22.10
N HIS A 450 3.89 4.58 -22.77
CA HIS A 450 2.76 4.94 -23.62
C HIS A 450 1.47 5.21 -22.83
N ALA A 451 1.44 4.94 -21.51
CA ALA A 451 0.29 5.20 -20.67
C ALA A 451 -0.14 6.67 -20.69
N ARG A 452 -1.40 6.93 -20.37
CA ARG A 452 -1.93 8.29 -20.25
C ARG A 452 -1.15 9.10 -19.19
N SER A 453 -1.00 10.41 -19.42
CA SER A 453 -0.28 11.29 -18.49
C SER A 453 -0.80 11.18 -17.06
N ARG A 454 -2.12 11.09 -16.87
CA ARG A 454 -2.76 10.94 -15.55
C ARG A 454 -2.30 9.67 -14.78
N VAL A 455 -1.96 8.60 -15.47
CA VAL A 455 -1.40 7.37 -14.88
C VAL A 455 0.08 7.57 -14.62
N ARG A 456 0.81 8.02 -15.64
CA ARG A 456 2.24 8.29 -15.50
C ARG A 456 2.52 9.24 -14.35
N ASP A 457 1.78 10.34 -14.21
CA ASP A 457 1.99 11.34 -13.15
C ASP A 457 1.80 10.82 -11.73
N ARG A 458 1.14 9.68 -11.56
CA ARG A 458 0.93 9.03 -10.26
C ARG A 458 1.92 7.90 -9.97
N ALA A 459 2.49 7.26 -10.98
CA ALA A 459 3.48 6.21 -10.81
C ALA A 459 4.84 6.78 -10.38
N LEU A 460 5.59 6.02 -9.59
CA LEU A 460 6.95 6.38 -9.17
C LEU A 460 7.99 6.14 -10.26
N TYR A 461 7.73 5.19 -11.16
CA TYR A 461 8.64 4.75 -12.21
C TYR A 461 7.91 4.65 -13.55
N GLU A 462 8.69 4.65 -14.63
CA GLU A 462 8.24 4.38 -16.01
C GLU A 462 9.13 3.32 -16.66
N ALA A 463 8.54 2.47 -17.51
CA ALA A 463 9.27 1.52 -18.34
C ALA A 463 8.72 1.44 -19.76
N ASP A 464 9.55 1.00 -20.71
CA ASP A 464 9.16 0.77 -22.11
C ASP A 464 8.60 -0.65 -22.32
N SER A 465 9.10 -1.62 -21.56
CA SER A 465 8.79 -3.04 -21.72
C SER A 465 8.73 -3.75 -20.37
N VAL A 466 7.69 -4.55 -20.16
CA VAL A 466 7.60 -5.47 -19.02
C VAL A 466 8.69 -6.53 -19.14
N GLU A 467 8.85 -7.10 -20.33
CA GLU A 467 9.75 -8.21 -20.63
C GLU A 467 11.21 -7.84 -20.29
N GLU A 468 11.67 -6.63 -20.70
CA GLU A 468 13.03 -6.19 -20.40
C GLU A 468 13.29 -6.10 -18.90
N VAL A 469 12.33 -5.56 -18.14
CA VAL A 469 12.46 -5.46 -16.67
C VAL A 469 12.51 -6.84 -16.04
N LEU A 470 11.67 -7.79 -16.51
CA LEU A 470 11.67 -9.17 -16.01
C LEU A 470 12.99 -9.91 -16.31
N GLU A 471 13.55 -9.75 -17.51
CA GLU A 471 14.87 -10.32 -17.88
C GLU A 471 15.98 -9.85 -16.92
N ARG A 472 16.03 -8.53 -16.64
CA ARG A 472 17.02 -7.96 -15.71
C ARG A 472 16.80 -8.44 -14.28
N LEU A 473 15.52 -8.54 -13.86
CA LEU A 473 15.17 -9.02 -12.53
C LEU A 473 15.57 -10.48 -12.33
N ILE A 474 15.36 -11.34 -13.34
CA ILE A 474 15.79 -12.74 -13.32
C ILE A 474 17.32 -12.83 -13.27
N SER A 475 18.02 -12.05 -14.11
CA SER A 475 19.47 -12.03 -14.17
C SER A 475 20.11 -11.57 -12.85
N SER A 476 19.44 -10.73 -12.10
CA SER A 476 19.87 -10.24 -10.78
C SER A 476 19.38 -11.10 -9.60
N GLU A 477 18.91 -12.32 -9.85
CA GLU A 477 18.37 -13.21 -8.79
C GLU A 477 17.18 -12.62 -8.01
N GLY A 478 16.47 -11.67 -8.62
CA GLY A 478 15.37 -10.93 -8.00
C GLY A 478 15.76 -9.71 -7.19
N TYR A 479 17.05 -9.40 -7.10
CA TYR A 479 17.51 -8.21 -6.39
C TYR A 479 17.40 -6.95 -7.26
N LEU A 480 17.15 -5.82 -6.64
CA LEU A 480 17.08 -4.50 -7.27
C LEU A 480 18.48 -3.99 -7.58
N SER A 481 19.11 -4.58 -8.60
CA SER A 481 20.41 -4.17 -9.08
C SER A 481 20.34 -2.83 -9.83
N ARG A 482 21.51 -2.21 -10.08
CA ARG A 482 21.58 -1.02 -10.95
C ARG A 482 21.04 -1.29 -12.35
N GLU A 483 21.16 -2.50 -12.84
CA GLU A 483 20.69 -2.91 -14.16
C GLU A 483 19.16 -2.95 -14.18
N VAL A 484 18.49 -3.50 -13.15
CA VAL A 484 17.03 -3.44 -13.00
C VAL A 484 16.56 -1.97 -12.89
N LEU A 485 17.19 -1.18 -12.04
CA LEU A 485 16.83 0.21 -11.83
C LEU A 485 17.08 1.10 -13.07
N SER A 486 17.98 0.69 -13.98
CA SER A 486 18.21 1.42 -15.24
C SER A 486 17.10 1.21 -16.28
N CYS A 487 16.38 0.09 -16.22
CA CYS A 487 15.23 -0.17 -17.09
C CYS A 487 13.93 0.52 -16.61
N ILE A 488 13.90 0.92 -15.35
CA ILE A 488 12.80 1.69 -14.77
C ILE A 488 13.30 3.09 -14.42
N GLN A 489 12.71 4.11 -15.02
CA GLN A 489 13.12 5.50 -14.76
C GLN A 489 12.34 6.05 -13.56
N LYS A 490 13.05 6.39 -12.47
CA LYS A 490 12.41 7.08 -11.33
C LYS A 490 12.05 8.50 -11.74
N LYS A 491 10.81 8.90 -11.52
CA LYS A 491 10.39 10.29 -11.68
C LYS A 491 10.92 11.14 -10.54
N ARG A 492 11.36 12.35 -10.87
CA ARG A 492 11.90 13.32 -9.91
C ARG A 492 10.78 14.05 -9.16
#